data_ece4b80ba3d035ddec0f8ef807739e09
#
_entry.id   ece4b80ba3d035ddec0f8ef807739e09
#
_cell.length_a   1.000
_cell.length_b   1.000
_cell.length_c   1.000
_cell.angle_alpha   90.00
_cell.angle_beta   90.00
_cell.angle_gamma   90.00
#
_symmetry.space_group_name_H-M   'P 1'
#
loop_
_entity.id
_entity.type
_entity.pdbx_description
1 polymer ?
#
loop_
_entity_poly.entity_id
_entity_poly.type
_entity_poly.pdbx_seq_one_letter_code
_entity_poly.pdbx_strand_id
1 'polypeptide(L)'
;MKTLLVTHRYPPRTGGVETHVRELATRLADRGDDVTVFSADAGPDVPTDTVADGVRVRRFRAASPGESFYVAPGLVPAVRRADADVVHAHNYHALPLLLAALGVTDERFVVTPHYHGASADGVRNALLSGYRPLGRWALRRADAVIAVSEWERDRLRADFGVDATVIPNGVDVERFAAADAEKRTRPYLLSVGRLEEYKGVQHAIRALSELSDYDLVVAGSGPYRDELERVAREEGVADRVDFLGYVADERLPGLYAGAEAFLNLSAFEAYGITVAEALAAGTPCVVREAGALGDWSSAAGCVGVSALDPSPITDAVLSARCRSKTATSGVEVPTWNETVDTVYETYTASSDPPSPSTNG
;
A
#
# COMPACT_ATOMS: atom_id res chain seq x y z
N MET A 1 12.79 -17.46 -15.14
CA MET A 1 13.31 -17.58 -13.76
C MET A 1 12.23 -18.21 -12.90
N LYS A 2 12.59 -18.94 -11.83
CA LYS A 2 11.63 -19.46 -10.85
C LYS A 2 11.56 -18.50 -9.68
N THR A 3 10.43 -17.83 -9.51
CA THR A 3 10.24 -16.79 -8.50
C THR A 3 9.22 -17.24 -7.46
N LEU A 4 9.63 -17.23 -6.18
CA LEU A 4 8.76 -17.47 -5.05
C LEU A 4 8.47 -16.15 -4.34
N LEU A 5 7.21 -15.71 -4.35
CA LEU A 5 6.74 -14.57 -3.57
C LEU A 5 6.14 -15.07 -2.24
N VAL A 6 6.51 -14.47 -1.12
CA VAL A 6 6.00 -14.85 0.21
C VAL A 6 5.29 -13.65 0.84
N THR A 7 4.02 -13.82 1.20
CA THR A 7 3.19 -12.75 1.76
C THR A 7 2.28 -13.25 2.88
N HIS A 8 1.67 -12.33 3.61
CA HIS A 8 0.72 -12.68 4.67
C HIS A 8 -0.68 -13.01 4.12
N ARG A 9 -1.15 -12.31 3.08
CA ARG A 9 -2.43 -12.51 2.40
C ARG A 9 -2.27 -12.33 0.90
N TYR A 10 -3.19 -12.94 0.15
CA TYR A 10 -3.27 -12.83 -1.31
C TYR A 10 -4.74 -12.82 -1.75
N PRO A 11 -5.10 -12.25 -2.91
CA PRO A 11 -6.49 -12.25 -3.39
C PRO A 11 -7.18 -13.62 -3.25
N PRO A 12 -8.47 -13.65 -2.88
CA PRO A 12 -9.45 -12.54 -2.92
C PRO A 12 -9.41 -11.56 -1.74
N ARG A 13 -8.44 -11.70 -0.83
CA ARG A 13 -8.21 -10.68 0.21
C ARG A 13 -7.71 -9.39 -0.43
N THR A 14 -8.22 -8.23 0.04
CA THR A 14 -7.93 -6.91 -0.52
C THR A 14 -7.07 -6.07 0.43
N GLY A 15 -6.16 -5.28 -0.13
CA GLY A 15 -5.27 -4.36 0.57
C GLY A 15 -4.09 -3.95 -0.32
N GLY A 16 -3.34 -2.94 0.07
CA GLY A 16 -2.23 -2.40 -0.73
C GLY A 16 -1.11 -3.42 -0.98
N VAL A 17 -0.74 -4.22 0.04
CA VAL A 17 0.28 -5.27 -0.11
C VAL A 17 -0.22 -6.40 -1.00
N GLU A 18 -1.49 -6.81 -0.84
CA GLU A 18 -2.12 -7.85 -1.64
C GLU A 18 -2.17 -7.45 -3.12
N THR A 19 -2.53 -6.20 -3.40
CA THR A 19 -2.50 -5.64 -4.76
C THR A 19 -1.07 -5.63 -5.30
N HIS A 20 -0.10 -5.15 -4.54
CA HIS A 20 1.31 -5.11 -4.95
C HIS A 20 1.82 -6.51 -5.32
N VAL A 21 1.60 -7.51 -4.47
CA VAL A 21 2.07 -8.88 -4.72
C VAL A 21 1.36 -9.51 -5.92
N ARG A 22 0.06 -9.25 -6.10
CA ARG A 22 -0.70 -9.72 -7.28
C ARG A 22 -0.13 -9.14 -8.57
N GLU A 23 0.01 -7.81 -8.61
CA GLU A 23 0.48 -7.10 -9.81
C GLU A 23 1.90 -7.54 -10.19
N LEU A 24 2.78 -7.71 -9.18
CA LEU A 24 4.11 -8.25 -9.39
C LEU A 24 4.08 -9.69 -9.91
N ALA A 25 3.30 -10.57 -9.26
CA ALA A 25 3.21 -11.98 -9.61
C ALA A 25 2.70 -12.19 -11.03
N THR A 26 1.60 -11.53 -11.39
CA THR A 26 0.95 -11.67 -12.70
C THR A 26 1.90 -11.18 -13.81
N ARG A 27 2.52 -10.01 -13.65
CA ARG A 27 3.41 -9.47 -14.67
C ARG A 27 4.71 -10.25 -14.84
N LEU A 28 5.25 -10.86 -13.78
CA LEU A 28 6.37 -11.79 -13.89
C LEU A 28 5.96 -13.05 -14.64
N ALA A 29 4.76 -13.58 -14.37
CA ALA A 29 4.22 -14.74 -15.10
C ALA A 29 3.99 -14.40 -16.59
N ASP A 30 3.46 -13.23 -16.91
CA ASP A 30 3.28 -12.76 -18.29
C ASP A 30 4.60 -12.61 -19.07
N ARG A 31 5.71 -12.40 -18.35
CA ARG A 31 7.07 -12.42 -18.92
C ARG A 31 7.63 -13.82 -19.16
N GLY A 32 6.92 -14.86 -18.72
CA GLY A 32 7.31 -16.25 -18.86
C GLY A 32 8.10 -16.81 -17.67
N ASP A 33 8.11 -16.13 -16.52
CA ASP A 33 8.66 -16.67 -15.29
C ASP A 33 7.74 -17.73 -14.67
N ASP A 34 8.31 -18.75 -14.01
CA ASP A 34 7.55 -19.70 -13.19
C ASP A 34 7.32 -19.08 -11.80
N VAL A 35 6.13 -18.50 -11.61
CA VAL A 35 5.82 -17.75 -10.39
C VAL A 35 4.96 -18.57 -9.44
N THR A 36 5.43 -18.68 -8.20
CA THR A 36 4.67 -19.26 -7.10
C THR A 36 4.51 -18.23 -5.97
N VAL A 37 3.30 -18.13 -5.42
CA VAL A 37 3.00 -17.32 -4.25
C VAL A 37 2.71 -18.24 -3.07
N PHE A 38 3.44 -18.05 -1.97
CA PHE A 38 3.12 -18.63 -0.67
C PHE A 38 2.46 -17.55 0.18
N SER A 39 1.23 -17.81 0.65
CA SER A 39 0.51 -16.89 1.52
C SER A 39 0.07 -17.56 2.83
N ALA A 40 -0.06 -16.77 3.90
CA ALA A 40 -0.35 -17.26 5.24
C ALA A 40 -1.83 -17.08 5.61
N ASP A 41 -2.74 -17.17 4.65
CA ASP A 41 -4.17 -16.89 4.82
C ASP A 41 -5.09 -18.06 4.46
N ALA A 42 -4.61 -19.30 4.58
CA ALA A 42 -5.45 -20.47 4.36
C ALA A 42 -6.66 -20.49 5.33
N GLY A 43 -7.83 -20.59 4.78
CA GLY A 43 -9.10 -20.58 5.51
C GLY A 43 -10.17 -21.41 4.80
N PRO A 44 -11.36 -21.55 5.38
CA PRO A 44 -12.45 -22.34 4.80
C PRO A 44 -12.97 -21.76 3.47
N ASP A 45 -12.84 -20.44 3.28
CA ASP A 45 -13.41 -19.72 2.15
C ASP A 45 -12.44 -19.54 0.97
N VAL A 46 -11.19 -20.03 1.10
CA VAL A 46 -10.18 -19.91 0.05
C VAL A 46 -9.48 -21.25 -0.20
N PRO A 47 -9.34 -21.69 -1.45
CA PRO A 47 -8.63 -22.93 -1.78
C PRO A 47 -7.16 -22.90 -1.32
N THR A 48 -6.65 -24.04 -0.84
CA THR A 48 -5.28 -24.15 -0.34
C THR A 48 -4.24 -24.03 -1.48
N ASP A 49 -4.54 -24.63 -2.63
CA ASP A 49 -3.70 -24.58 -3.83
C ASP A 49 -4.57 -24.18 -5.03
N THR A 50 -4.14 -23.15 -5.75
CA THR A 50 -4.83 -22.63 -6.96
C THR A 50 -3.81 -22.20 -7.99
N VAL A 51 -4.26 -22.15 -9.26
CA VAL A 51 -3.55 -21.48 -10.34
C VAL A 51 -4.50 -20.43 -10.92
N ALA A 52 -4.09 -19.19 -10.93
CA ALA A 52 -4.84 -18.08 -11.50
C ALA A 52 -3.87 -17.10 -12.17
N ASP A 53 -4.22 -16.62 -13.36
CA ASP A 53 -3.42 -15.65 -14.13
C ASP A 53 -1.95 -16.10 -14.32
N GLY A 54 -1.73 -17.39 -14.59
CA GLY A 54 -0.39 -17.96 -14.74
C GLY A 54 0.41 -18.15 -13.43
N VAL A 55 -0.15 -17.73 -12.30
CA VAL A 55 0.51 -17.76 -10.98
C VAL A 55 0.00 -18.96 -10.17
N ARG A 56 0.93 -19.76 -9.63
CA ARG A 56 0.60 -20.81 -8.66
C ARG A 56 0.51 -20.22 -7.25
N VAL A 57 -0.62 -20.35 -6.56
CA VAL A 57 -0.82 -19.87 -5.21
C VAL A 57 -0.98 -21.03 -4.24
N ARG A 58 -0.15 -21.08 -3.22
CA ARG A 58 -0.24 -22.04 -2.12
C ARG A 58 -0.44 -21.31 -0.79
N ARG A 59 -1.52 -21.69 -0.08
CA ARG A 59 -1.89 -21.03 1.18
C ARG A 59 -1.58 -21.91 2.37
N PHE A 60 -1.01 -21.28 3.41
CA PHE A 60 -0.64 -21.94 4.65
C PHE A 60 -1.58 -21.49 5.78
N ARG A 61 -1.94 -22.44 6.64
CA ARG A 61 -2.68 -22.13 7.85
C ARG A 61 -1.82 -21.31 8.78
N ALA A 62 -2.37 -20.21 9.26
CA ALA A 62 -1.72 -19.32 10.21
C ALA A 62 -2.59 -19.13 11.45
N ALA A 63 -1.96 -18.99 12.61
CA ALA A 63 -2.58 -18.35 13.75
C ALA A 63 -2.43 -16.82 13.54
N SER A 64 -3.54 -16.11 13.47
CA SER A 64 -3.53 -14.66 13.20
C SER A 64 -4.41 -13.91 14.20
N PRO A 65 -4.00 -13.81 15.49
CA PRO A 65 -4.77 -13.10 16.48
C PRO A 65 -4.96 -11.64 16.06
N GLY A 66 -6.22 -11.21 15.97
CA GLY A 66 -6.59 -9.87 15.50
C GLY A 66 -6.17 -9.58 14.06
N GLU A 67 -6.09 -10.62 13.21
CA GLU A 67 -5.65 -10.51 11.81
C GLU A 67 -4.28 -9.81 11.61
N SER A 68 -3.38 -9.89 12.59
CA SER A 68 -2.19 -9.05 12.61
C SER A 68 -0.89 -9.78 12.30
N PHE A 69 -0.59 -10.92 12.92
CA PHE A 69 0.78 -11.46 12.88
C PHE A 69 1.00 -12.65 11.94
N TYR A 70 0.00 -13.39 11.56
CA TYR A 70 0.07 -14.52 10.60
C TYR A 70 1.21 -15.51 10.88
N VAL A 71 1.15 -16.17 12.03
CA VAL A 71 2.13 -17.20 12.43
C VAL A 71 1.85 -18.49 11.67
N ALA A 72 2.59 -18.76 10.60
CA ALA A 72 2.45 -19.91 9.71
C ALA A 72 3.75 -20.75 9.69
N PRO A 73 4.02 -21.61 10.69
CA PRO A 73 5.30 -22.35 10.80
C PRO A 73 5.59 -23.24 9.60
N GLY A 74 4.54 -23.70 8.90
CA GLY A 74 4.67 -24.49 7.67
C GLY A 74 5.37 -23.78 6.52
N LEU A 75 5.46 -22.43 6.54
CA LEU A 75 6.20 -21.67 5.56
C LEU A 75 7.70 -22.02 5.55
N VAL A 76 8.34 -22.13 6.70
CA VAL A 76 9.79 -22.39 6.81
C VAL A 76 10.21 -23.65 6.03
N PRO A 77 9.65 -24.85 6.30
CA PRO A 77 10.01 -26.03 5.52
C PRO A 77 9.51 -25.98 4.06
N ALA A 78 8.47 -25.21 3.77
CA ALA A 78 7.99 -25.05 2.40
C ALA A 78 8.94 -24.20 1.56
N VAL A 79 9.40 -23.05 2.08
CA VAL A 79 10.41 -22.20 1.42
C VAL A 79 11.70 -23.00 1.22
N ARG A 80 12.19 -23.72 2.25
CA ARG A 80 13.42 -24.53 2.16
C ARG A 80 13.38 -25.62 1.10
N ARG A 81 12.19 -26.09 0.71
CA ARG A 81 12.01 -27.14 -0.30
C ARG A 81 11.52 -26.58 -1.64
N ALA A 82 11.30 -25.29 -1.70
CA ALA A 82 10.90 -24.66 -2.94
C ALA A 82 12.06 -24.70 -3.94
N ASP A 83 11.74 -25.02 -5.18
CA ASP A 83 12.68 -24.94 -6.30
C ASP A 83 12.54 -23.52 -6.89
N ALA A 84 13.27 -22.57 -6.30
CA ALA A 84 13.22 -21.15 -6.67
C ALA A 84 14.61 -20.58 -6.87
N ASP A 85 14.77 -19.71 -7.87
CA ASP A 85 15.99 -18.92 -8.07
C ASP A 85 15.99 -17.70 -7.14
N VAL A 86 14.80 -17.13 -6.93
CA VAL A 86 14.56 -15.94 -6.10
C VAL A 86 13.42 -16.19 -5.12
N VAL A 87 13.63 -15.81 -3.86
CA VAL A 87 12.59 -15.69 -2.84
C VAL A 87 12.40 -14.22 -2.50
N HIS A 88 11.22 -13.68 -2.78
CA HIS A 88 10.88 -12.29 -2.45
C HIS A 88 9.78 -12.24 -1.37
N ALA A 89 10.12 -11.74 -0.20
CA ALA A 89 9.21 -11.67 0.94
C ALA A 89 8.66 -10.26 1.16
N HIS A 90 7.37 -10.20 1.50
CA HIS A 90 6.64 -8.95 1.67
C HIS A 90 6.09 -8.78 3.08
N ASN A 91 5.93 -7.52 3.51
CA ASN A 91 5.28 -7.08 4.74
C ASN A 91 6.02 -7.42 6.04
N TYR A 92 6.77 -6.44 6.54
CA TYR A 92 7.47 -6.50 7.84
C TYR A 92 6.52 -6.69 9.03
N HIS A 93 5.32 -6.10 8.97
CA HIS A 93 4.35 -6.12 10.08
C HIS A 93 3.62 -7.46 10.25
N ALA A 94 3.98 -8.46 9.41
CA ALA A 94 3.49 -9.82 9.49
C ALA A 94 4.67 -10.81 9.47
N LEU A 95 4.55 -11.93 10.18
CA LEU A 95 5.65 -12.88 10.35
C LEU A 95 6.08 -13.67 9.10
N PRO A 96 5.30 -13.81 8.01
CA PRO A 96 5.76 -14.53 6.82
C PRO A 96 7.10 -14.08 6.28
N LEU A 97 7.45 -12.79 6.33
CA LEU A 97 8.76 -12.29 5.98
C LEU A 97 9.89 -12.93 6.82
N LEU A 98 9.73 -12.97 8.15
CA LEU A 98 10.68 -13.64 9.05
C LEU A 98 10.76 -15.14 8.78
N LEU A 99 9.62 -15.79 8.53
CA LEU A 99 9.57 -17.22 8.26
C LEU A 99 10.22 -17.55 6.91
N ALA A 100 10.08 -16.70 5.91
CA ALA A 100 10.83 -16.81 4.65
C ALA A 100 12.33 -16.70 4.89
N ALA A 101 12.78 -15.69 5.64
CA ALA A 101 14.19 -15.53 5.99
C ALA A 101 14.79 -16.74 6.72
N LEU A 102 14.00 -17.46 7.52
CA LEU A 102 14.40 -18.73 8.16
C LEU A 102 14.42 -19.92 7.20
N GLY A 103 13.65 -19.84 6.13
CA GLY A 103 13.53 -20.93 5.13
C GLY A 103 14.56 -20.85 4.03
N VAL A 104 14.95 -19.65 3.58
CA VAL A 104 15.92 -19.43 2.49
C VAL A 104 17.27 -20.07 2.81
N THR A 105 17.88 -20.70 1.81
CA THR A 105 19.20 -21.34 1.88
C THR A 105 20.21 -20.63 0.96
N ASP A 106 20.17 -20.94 -0.34
CA ASP A 106 21.10 -20.43 -1.35
C ASP A 106 20.41 -19.54 -2.41
N GLU A 107 19.07 -19.47 -2.36
CA GLU A 107 18.27 -18.63 -3.24
C GLU A 107 18.56 -17.15 -3.00
N ARG A 108 18.47 -16.33 -4.05
CA ARG A 108 18.52 -14.88 -3.88
C ARG A 108 17.33 -14.42 -3.06
N PHE A 109 17.61 -13.77 -1.93
CA PHE A 109 16.58 -13.31 -1.00
C PHE A 109 16.35 -11.81 -1.13
N VAL A 110 15.17 -11.42 -1.59
CA VAL A 110 14.73 -10.03 -1.73
C VAL A 110 13.60 -9.75 -0.75
N VAL A 111 13.54 -8.53 -0.22
CA VAL A 111 12.51 -8.13 0.75
C VAL A 111 11.92 -6.78 0.39
N THR A 112 10.58 -6.70 0.31
CA THR A 112 9.83 -5.42 0.31
C THR A 112 9.04 -5.32 1.62
N PRO A 113 9.53 -4.55 2.61
CA PRO A 113 8.97 -4.55 3.96
C PRO A 113 7.59 -3.90 4.08
N HIS A 114 7.24 -2.94 3.22
CA HIS A 114 6.06 -2.08 3.37
C HIS A 114 5.98 -1.50 4.79
N TYR A 115 7.12 -0.99 5.26
CA TYR A 115 7.29 -0.58 6.65
C TYR A 115 6.76 0.84 6.86
N HIS A 116 5.80 0.99 7.74
CA HIS A 116 5.21 2.29 8.09
C HIS A 116 5.50 2.75 9.54
N GLY A 117 6.50 2.15 10.19
CA GLY A 117 7.07 2.60 11.47
C GLY A 117 6.30 2.15 12.71
N ALA A 118 5.04 2.46 12.82
CA ALA A 118 4.23 2.22 14.02
C ALA A 118 2.84 1.67 13.67
N SER A 119 2.13 1.17 14.68
CA SER A 119 0.70 0.82 14.62
C SER A 119 -0.09 1.77 15.51
N ALA A 120 -1.35 2.00 15.19
CA ALA A 120 -2.27 2.76 16.03
C ALA A 120 -2.57 2.04 17.37
N ASP A 121 -2.40 0.71 17.42
CA ASP A 121 -2.64 -0.12 18.59
C ASP A 121 -1.39 -0.22 19.47
N GLY A 122 -1.50 0.22 20.75
CA GLY A 122 -0.41 0.19 21.73
C GLY A 122 0.09 -1.21 22.05
N VAL A 123 -0.78 -2.22 22.12
CA VAL A 123 -0.39 -3.62 22.35
C VAL A 123 0.41 -4.14 21.16
N ARG A 124 -0.07 -3.86 19.96
CA ARG A 124 0.64 -4.21 18.72
C ARG A 124 2.01 -3.54 18.65
N ASN A 125 2.13 -2.29 19.05
CA ASN A 125 3.41 -1.58 19.12
C ASN A 125 4.39 -2.22 20.09
N ALA A 126 3.93 -2.68 21.27
CA ALA A 126 4.76 -3.39 22.23
C ALA A 126 5.26 -4.72 21.66
N LEU A 127 4.39 -5.48 20.98
CA LEU A 127 4.77 -6.73 20.31
C LEU A 127 5.75 -6.48 19.14
N LEU A 128 5.53 -5.46 18.34
CA LEU A 128 6.45 -5.05 17.27
C LEU A 128 7.80 -4.61 17.81
N SER A 129 7.84 -3.96 18.98
CA SER A 129 9.10 -3.60 19.66
C SER A 129 9.89 -4.84 20.06
N GLY A 130 9.23 -5.86 20.61
CA GLY A 130 9.85 -7.16 20.92
C GLY A 130 10.29 -7.93 19.65
N TYR A 131 9.59 -7.73 18.53
CA TYR A 131 9.91 -8.35 17.25
C TYR A 131 11.11 -7.68 16.54
N ARG A 132 11.40 -6.39 16.82
CA ARG A 132 12.45 -5.61 16.12
C ARG A 132 13.80 -6.33 15.95
N PRO A 133 14.38 -7.03 16.95
CA PRO A 133 15.66 -7.72 16.76
C PRO A 133 15.58 -8.82 15.68
N LEU A 134 14.50 -9.59 15.66
CA LEU A 134 14.27 -10.66 14.68
C LEU A 134 13.98 -10.10 13.30
N GLY A 135 13.16 -9.06 13.22
CA GLY A 135 12.88 -8.37 11.98
C GLY A 135 14.13 -7.72 11.38
N ARG A 136 14.96 -7.08 12.22
CA ARG A 136 16.26 -6.56 11.80
C ARG A 136 17.18 -7.65 11.26
N TRP A 137 17.22 -8.80 11.90
CA TRP A 137 17.99 -9.94 11.42
C TRP A 137 17.48 -10.40 10.05
N ALA A 138 16.16 -10.54 9.88
CA ALA A 138 15.56 -10.96 8.61
C ALA A 138 15.87 -9.98 7.47
N LEU A 139 15.74 -8.66 7.72
CA LEU A 139 16.07 -7.62 6.75
C LEU A 139 17.55 -7.63 6.35
N ARG A 140 18.46 -7.85 7.33
CA ARG A 140 19.91 -7.91 7.08
C ARG A 140 20.37 -9.18 6.40
N ARG A 141 19.53 -10.22 6.40
CA ARG A 141 19.81 -11.45 5.67
C ARG A 141 19.48 -11.33 4.18
N ALA A 142 18.66 -10.35 3.79
CA ALA A 142 18.30 -10.14 2.40
C ALA A 142 19.50 -9.67 1.57
N ASP A 143 19.62 -10.20 0.36
CA ASP A 143 20.59 -9.75 -0.65
C ASP A 143 20.21 -8.37 -1.21
N ALA A 144 18.90 -8.04 -1.18
CA ALA A 144 18.39 -6.73 -1.53
C ALA A 144 17.14 -6.39 -0.72
N VAL A 145 17.04 -5.12 -0.29
CA VAL A 145 15.84 -4.57 0.34
C VAL A 145 15.27 -3.48 -0.55
N ILE A 146 13.98 -3.56 -0.82
CA ILE A 146 13.23 -2.61 -1.64
C ILE A 146 12.33 -1.80 -0.73
N ALA A 147 12.46 -0.47 -0.75
CA ALA A 147 11.52 0.45 -0.13
C ALA A 147 10.56 1.01 -1.17
N VAL A 148 9.27 1.16 -0.83
CA VAL A 148 8.28 1.68 -1.78
C VAL A 148 8.18 3.20 -1.79
N SER A 149 8.96 3.91 -0.93
CA SER A 149 9.06 5.37 -0.88
C SER A 149 10.39 5.81 -0.29
N GLU A 150 10.75 7.07 -0.50
CA GLU A 150 11.92 7.70 0.10
C GLU A 150 11.80 7.70 1.63
N TRP A 151 10.61 8.00 2.14
CA TRP A 151 10.31 7.96 3.56
C TRP A 151 10.53 6.56 4.17
N GLU A 152 10.07 5.49 3.49
CA GLU A 152 10.28 4.12 3.96
C GLU A 152 11.76 3.76 3.99
N ARG A 153 12.54 4.12 2.96
CA ARG A 153 13.99 3.92 2.91
C ARG A 153 14.67 4.56 4.12
N ASP A 154 14.39 5.84 4.36
CA ASP A 154 15.00 6.58 5.43
C ASP A 154 14.59 6.01 6.80
N ARG A 155 13.36 5.55 6.91
CA ARG A 155 12.86 4.89 8.11
C ARG A 155 13.52 3.53 8.37
N LEU A 156 13.72 2.71 7.32
CA LEU A 156 14.45 1.45 7.40
C LEU A 156 15.91 1.67 7.83
N ARG A 157 16.56 2.70 7.31
CA ARG A 157 17.91 3.08 7.71
C ARG A 157 17.97 3.52 9.17
N ALA A 158 17.05 4.37 9.61
CA ALA A 158 16.99 4.88 10.98
C ALA A 158 16.69 3.78 12.00
N ASP A 159 15.69 2.92 11.72
CA ASP A 159 15.19 1.94 12.67
C ASP A 159 16.02 0.64 12.70
N PHE A 160 16.57 0.21 11.56
CA PHE A 160 17.23 -1.09 11.42
C PHE A 160 18.69 -1.00 10.96
N GLY A 161 19.16 0.16 10.48
CA GLY A 161 20.47 0.32 9.85
C GLY A 161 20.60 -0.55 8.60
N VAL A 162 19.55 -0.55 7.77
CA VAL A 162 19.46 -1.29 6.51
C VAL A 162 19.30 -0.29 5.39
N ASP A 163 20.15 -0.39 4.36
CA ASP A 163 19.98 0.37 3.14
C ASP A 163 18.97 -0.32 2.23
N ALA A 164 18.14 0.47 1.54
CA ALA A 164 17.13 -0.03 0.64
C ALA A 164 17.13 0.77 -0.68
N THR A 165 16.87 0.09 -1.78
CA THR A 165 16.62 0.72 -3.07
C THR A 165 15.15 1.16 -3.12
N VAL A 166 14.91 2.40 -3.54
CA VAL A 166 13.53 2.89 -3.68
C VAL A 166 12.96 2.45 -5.03
N ILE A 167 11.91 1.63 -4.97
CA ILE A 167 11.13 1.19 -6.12
C ILE A 167 9.65 1.42 -5.78
N PRO A 168 9.05 2.52 -6.26
CA PRO A 168 7.67 2.87 -5.95
C PRO A 168 6.67 1.82 -6.46
N ASN A 169 5.50 1.76 -5.81
CA ASN A 169 4.40 0.96 -6.34
C ASN A 169 3.91 1.56 -7.66
N GLY A 170 3.64 0.69 -8.62
CA GLY A 170 3.01 1.09 -9.87
C GLY A 170 1.51 1.35 -9.73
N VAL A 171 0.95 2.00 -10.75
CA VAL A 171 -0.49 2.18 -10.95
C VAL A 171 -0.83 1.82 -12.40
N ASP A 172 -2.04 1.38 -12.62
CA ASP A 172 -2.60 1.20 -13.98
C ASP A 172 -3.04 2.57 -14.53
N VAL A 173 -2.04 3.39 -14.93
CA VAL A 173 -2.24 4.78 -15.34
C VAL A 173 -3.23 4.89 -16.48
N GLU A 174 -3.15 3.98 -17.47
CA GLU A 174 -4.04 4.00 -18.64
C GLU A 174 -5.51 3.79 -18.24
N ARG A 175 -5.76 2.83 -17.34
CA ARG A 175 -7.08 2.51 -16.83
C ARG A 175 -7.70 3.68 -16.05
N PHE A 176 -6.91 4.33 -15.19
CA PHE A 176 -7.40 5.48 -14.41
C PHE A 176 -7.59 6.72 -15.27
N ALA A 177 -6.67 7.02 -16.20
CA ALA A 177 -6.75 8.18 -17.08
C ALA A 177 -7.88 8.10 -18.11
N ALA A 178 -8.24 6.88 -18.56
CA ALA A 178 -9.30 6.65 -19.53
C ALA A 178 -10.71 6.56 -18.91
N ALA A 179 -10.83 6.65 -17.58
CA ALA A 179 -12.11 6.42 -16.92
C ALA A 179 -13.11 7.55 -17.11
N ASP A 180 -14.33 7.19 -17.44
CA ASP A 180 -15.45 8.12 -17.42
C ASP A 180 -15.80 8.52 -15.97
N ALA A 181 -15.90 9.83 -15.72
CA ALA A 181 -16.23 10.37 -14.42
C ALA A 181 -17.61 9.89 -13.93
N GLU A 182 -17.69 9.32 -12.73
CA GLU A 182 -18.95 8.99 -12.10
C GLU A 182 -19.71 10.30 -11.79
N LYS A 183 -20.88 10.45 -12.41
CA LYS A 183 -21.73 11.64 -12.23
C LYS A 183 -22.58 11.52 -10.97
N ARG A 184 -22.55 12.56 -10.13
CA ARG A 184 -23.40 12.72 -8.96
C ARG A 184 -24.19 14.03 -9.04
N THR A 185 -25.25 14.11 -8.25
CA THR A 185 -26.12 15.31 -8.23
C THR A 185 -25.38 16.53 -7.69
N ARG A 186 -24.49 16.33 -6.73
CA ARG A 186 -23.62 17.35 -6.13
C ARG A 186 -22.15 17.04 -6.37
N PRO A 187 -21.28 18.04 -6.44
CA PRO A 187 -19.84 17.82 -6.43
C PRO A 187 -19.44 17.06 -5.15
N TYR A 188 -18.44 16.21 -5.24
CA TYR A 188 -18.04 15.42 -4.09
C TYR A 188 -16.53 15.34 -3.89
N LEU A 189 -16.17 15.17 -2.64
CA LEU A 189 -14.85 14.78 -2.18
C LEU A 189 -14.81 13.27 -2.01
N LEU A 190 -13.67 12.64 -2.26
CA LEU A 190 -13.53 11.19 -2.20
C LEU A 190 -12.47 10.78 -1.16
N SER A 191 -12.79 9.76 -0.38
CA SER A 191 -11.82 9.02 0.44
C SER A 191 -11.95 7.54 0.17
N VAL A 192 -10.82 6.84 -0.06
CA VAL A 192 -10.77 5.41 -0.41
C VAL A 192 -9.83 4.68 0.54
N GLY A 193 -10.29 3.56 1.11
CA GLY A 193 -9.45 2.70 1.92
C GLY A 193 -10.19 1.97 3.04
N ARG A 194 -9.43 1.21 3.85
CA ARG A 194 -10.00 0.56 5.04
C ARG A 194 -10.48 1.60 6.03
N LEU A 195 -11.64 1.38 6.63
CA LEU A 195 -12.17 2.29 7.65
C LEU A 195 -11.57 1.93 9.02
N GLU A 196 -10.42 2.53 9.28
CA GLU A 196 -9.65 2.47 10.51
C GLU A 196 -9.42 3.90 11.03
N GLU A 197 -9.30 4.08 12.33
CA GLU A 197 -9.13 5.42 12.93
C GLU A 197 -7.94 6.18 12.31
N TYR A 198 -6.81 5.49 12.13
CA TYR A 198 -5.59 6.10 11.60
C TYR A 198 -5.70 6.57 10.15
N LYS A 199 -6.71 6.13 9.40
CA LYS A 199 -6.98 6.58 8.02
C LYS A 199 -7.50 8.02 7.93
N GLY A 200 -7.95 8.59 9.06
CA GLY A 200 -8.23 10.02 9.16
C GLY A 200 -9.52 10.47 8.49
N VAL A 201 -10.43 9.58 8.09
CA VAL A 201 -11.70 9.92 7.42
C VAL A 201 -12.57 10.82 8.32
N GLN A 202 -12.49 10.68 9.66
CA GLN A 202 -13.18 11.54 10.61
C GLN A 202 -12.80 13.02 10.46
N HIS A 203 -11.59 13.33 10.03
CA HIS A 203 -11.16 14.71 9.80
C HIS A 203 -11.78 15.28 8.51
N ALA A 204 -11.91 14.47 7.46
CA ALA A 204 -12.62 14.85 6.24
C ALA A 204 -14.12 15.12 6.53
N ILE A 205 -14.75 14.29 7.37
CA ILE A 205 -16.14 14.48 7.80
C ILE A 205 -16.31 15.81 8.57
N ARG A 206 -15.40 16.11 9.50
CA ARG A 206 -15.43 17.39 10.24
C ARG A 206 -15.27 18.59 9.31
N ALA A 207 -14.32 18.53 8.37
CA ALA A 207 -14.11 19.60 7.39
C ALA A 207 -15.33 19.82 6.47
N LEU A 208 -16.16 18.78 6.24
CA LEU A 208 -17.37 18.90 5.43
C LEU A 208 -18.39 19.88 6.02
N SER A 209 -18.38 20.15 7.35
CA SER A 209 -19.23 21.16 7.98
C SER A 209 -18.97 22.58 7.44
N GLU A 210 -17.74 22.88 7.02
CA GLU A 210 -17.34 24.16 6.42
C GLU A 210 -17.46 24.15 4.87
N LEU A 211 -17.74 23.00 4.24
CA LEU A 211 -17.80 22.80 2.78
C LEU A 211 -19.25 22.49 2.35
N SER A 212 -20.15 23.48 2.44
CA SER A 212 -21.58 23.31 2.23
C SER A 212 -21.96 22.81 0.83
N ASP A 213 -21.13 23.08 -0.16
CA ASP A 213 -21.41 22.76 -1.57
C ASP A 213 -21.04 21.32 -1.99
N TYR A 214 -20.36 20.59 -1.09
CA TYR A 214 -19.82 19.26 -1.36
C TYR A 214 -20.51 18.16 -0.57
N ASP A 215 -20.53 16.97 -1.17
CA ASP A 215 -20.75 15.73 -0.46
C ASP A 215 -19.39 15.02 -0.24
N LEU A 216 -19.32 14.09 0.71
CA LEU A 216 -18.17 13.23 0.93
C LEU A 216 -18.54 11.78 0.58
N VAL A 217 -17.85 11.21 -0.38
CA VAL A 217 -17.97 9.79 -0.74
C VAL A 217 -16.85 9.01 -0.07
N VAL A 218 -17.22 7.99 0.70
CA VAL A 218 -16.29 7.14 1.43
C VAL A 218 -16.38 5.72 0.88
N ALA A 219 -15.38 5.30 0.12
CA ALA A 219 -15.29 3.96 -0.46
C ALA A 219 -14.38 3.08 0.40
N GLY A 220 -14.93 2.01 0.95
CA GLY A 220 -14.22 1.04 1.77
C GLY A 220 -15.03 0.55 2.96
N SER A 221 -14.47 -0.43 3.65
CA SER A 221 -15.07 -1.05 4.82
C SER A 221 -14.05 -1.17 5.96
N GLY A 222 -14.52 -1.30 7.18
CA GLY A 222 -13.65 -1.49 8.34
C GLY A 222 -14.38 -1.25 9.67
N PRO A 223 -13.73 -1.60 10.78
CA PRO A 223 -14.37 -1.58 12.11
C PRO A 223 -14.70 -0.17 12.61
N TYR A 224 -14.10 0.87 12.02
CA TYR A 224 -14.31 2.27 12.44
C TYR A 224 -15.54 2.94 11.79
N ARG A 225 -16.31 2.19 10.97
CA ARG A 225 -17.47 2.73 10.24
C ARG A 225 -18.51 3.36 11.16
N ASP A 226 -18.92 2.66 12.21
CA ASP A 226 -19.97 3.14 13.12
C ASP A 226 -19.57 4.45 13.80
N GLU A 227 -18.29 4.59 14.12
CA GLU A 227 -17.72 5.82 14.69
C GLU A 227 -17.73 6.97 13.67
N LEU A 228 -17.41 6.70 12.40
CA LEU A 228 -17.48 7.70 11.33
C LEU A 228 -18.92 8.20 11.12
N GLU A 229 -19.90 7.31 11.15
CA GLU A 229 -21.31 7.66 11.08
C GLU A 229 -21.78 8.49 12.30
N ARG A 230 -21.20 8.19 13.50
CA ARG A 230 -21.44 8.99 14.70
C ARG A 230 -20.88 10.41 14.52
N VAL A 231 -19.64 10.55 14.07
CA VAL A 231 -19.02 11.85 13.80
C VAL A 231 -19.83 12.64 12.77
N ALA A 232 -20.29 12.02 11.69
CA ALA A 232 -21.11 12.69 10.67
C ALA A 232 -22.43 13.26 11.26
N ARG A 233 -23.07 12.53 12.19
CA ARG A 233 -24.27 13.00 12.90
C ARG A 233 -23.96 14.17 13.84
N GLU A 234 -22.85 14.09 14.58
CA GLU A 234 -22.44 15.14 15.53
C GLU A 234 -22.09 16.44 14.83
N GLU A 235 -21.45 16.35 13.65
CA GLU A 235 -21.13 17.52 12.83
C GLU A 235 -22.32 18.02 11.99
N GLY A 236 -23.48 17.34 12.04
CA GLY A 236 -24.67 17.72 11.29
C GLY A 236 -24.57 17.56 9.78
N VAL A 237 -23.70 16.65 9.32
CA VAL A 237 -23.42 16.42 7.88
C VAL A 237 -23.77 15.00 7.40
N ALA A 238 -24.50 14.23 8.19
CA ALA A 238 -24.80 12.82 7.93
C ALA A 238 -25.51 12.59 6.59
N ASP A 239 -26.33 13.52 6.13
CA ASP A 239 -27.05 13.50 4.86
C ASP A 239 -26.16 13.79 3.65
N ARG A 240 -24.93 14.27 3.88
CA ARG A 240 -23.92 14.60 2.87
C ARG A 240 -22.72 13.63 2.85
N VAL A 241 -22.70 12.59 3.70
CA VAL A 241 -21.67 11.56 3.72
C VAL A 241 -22.23 10.25 3.18
N ASP A 242 -21.71 9.78 2.05
CA ASP A 242 -22.13 8.53 1.42
C ASP A 242 -21.08 7.43 1.63
N PHE A 243 -21.39 6.47 2.49
CA PHE A 243 -20.55 5.31 2.77
C PHE A 243 -20.86 4.16 1.82
N LEU A 244 -20.11 3.99 0.76
CA LEU A 244 -20.33 2.98 -0.29
C LEU A 244 -20.01 1.54 0.18
N GLY A 245 -19.28 1.35 1.28
CA GLY A 245 -18.74 0.05 1.62
C GLY A 245 -17.66 -0.40 0.64
N TYR A 246 -17.50 -1.71 0.45
CA TYR A 246 -16.57 -2.24 -0.55
C TYR A 246 -17.01 -1.84 -1.95
N VAL A 247 -16.09 -1.28 -2.70
CA VAL A 247 -16.31 -0.91 -4.10
C VAL A 247 -15.46 -1.82 -4.98
N ALA A 248 -16.07 -2.35 -6.02
CA ALA A 248 -15.37 -3.18 -7.00
C ALA A 248 -14.28 -2.37 -7.74
N ASP A 249 -13.17 -3.04 -8.05
CA ASP A 249 -12.00 -2.39 -8.66
C ASP A 249 -12.35 -1.67 -9.97
N GLU A 250 -13.32 -2.18 -10.74
CA GLU A 250 -13.76 -1.59 -12.01
C GLU A 250 -14.45 -0.25 -11.86
N ARG A 251 -15.08 0.02 -10.70
CA ARG A 251 -15.79 1.28 -10.42
C ARG A 251 -14.86 2.36 -9.86
N LEU A 252 -13.76 1.98 -9.22
CA LEU A 252 -12.86 2.92 -8.55
C LEU A 252 -12.35 4.03 -9.49
N PRO A 253 -11.89 3.76 -10.73
CA PRO A 253 -11.40 4.81 -11.62
C PRO A 253 -12.45 5.90 -11.91
N GLY A 254 -13.72 5.52 -12.10
CA GLY A 254 -14.81 6.47 -12.32
C GLY A 254 -15.11 7.34 -11.10
N LEU A 255 -15.01 6.77 -9.88
CA LEU A 255 -15.14 7.51 -8.63
C LEU A 255 -14.02 8.53 -8.45
N TYR A 256 -12.77 8.16 -8.76
CA TYR A 256 -11.67 9.11 -8.72
C TYR A 256 -11.88 10.22 -9.77
N ALA A 257 -12.12 9.88 -11.03
CA ALA A 257 -12.27 10.84 -12.13
C ALA A 257 -13.42 11.85 -11.92
N GLY A 258 -14.47 11.44 -11.17
CA GLY A 258 -15.63 12.29 -10.86
C GLY A 258 -15.46 13.16 -9.62
N ALA A 259 -14.46 12.89 -8.76
CA ALA A 259 -14.24 13.65 -7.54
C ALA A 259 -13.61 15.02 -7.81
N GLU A 260 -14.02 16.03 -7.03
CA GLU A 260 -13.41 17.37 -7.06
C GLU A 260 -12.04 17.38 -6.37
N ALA A 261 -11.88 16.56 -5.33
CA ALA A 261 -10.60 16.27 -4.70
C ALA A 261 -10.64 14.91 -4.01
N PHE A 262 -9.49 14.25 -3.97
CA PHE A 262 -9.27 13.04 -3.18
C PHE A 262 -8.58 13.41 -1.86
N LEU A 263 -9.05 12.87 -0.74
CA LEU A 263 -8.51 13.12 0.59
C LEU A 263 -7.87 11.86 1.17
N ASN A 264 -6.56 11.90 1.43
CA ASN A 264 -5.86 10.89 2.21
C ASN A 264 -5.21 11.54 3.45
N LEU A 265 -5.91 11.44 4.59
CA LEU A 265 -5.49 12.04 5.85
C LEU A 265 -4.92 11.00 6.82
N SER A 266 -4.39 9.89 6.29
CA SER A 266 -3.81 8.80 7.06
C SER A 266 -2.63 9.26 7.92
N ALA A 267 -2.54 8.73 9.15
CA ALA A 267 -1.38 8.91 10.00
C ALA A 267 -0.18 8.04 9.56
N PHE A 268 -0.45 6.94 8.89
CA PHE A 268 0.56 5.93 8.52
C PHE A 268 0.29 5.41 7.11
N GLU A 269 1.21 5.63 6.21
CA GLU A 269 1.28 5.02 4.89
C GLU A 269 2.75 4.70 4.56
N ALA A 270 2.99 3.58 3.90
CA ALA A 270 4.31 3.26 3.37
C ALA A 270 4.54 3.89 1.98
N TYR A 271 3.46 4.14 1.23
CA TYR A 271 3.50 4.78 -0.10
C TYR A 271 2.32 5.72 -0.35
N GLY A 272 1.08 5.25 -0.20
CA GLY A 272 -0.13 5.99 -0.54
C GLY A 272 -0.60 5.70 -1.97
N ILE A 273 -0.76 4.42 -2.32
CA ILE A 273 -1.18 3.99 -3.66
C ILE A 273 -2.48 4.69 -4.12
N THR A 274 -3.42 4.95 -3.20
CA THR A 274 -4.68 5.66 -3.49
C THR A 274 -4.46 7.11 -3.91
N VAL A 275 -3.35 7.75 -3.49
CA VAL A 275 -2.94 9.09 -3.98
C VAL A 275 -2.47 8.97 -5.42
N ALA A 276 -1.64 7.98 -5.71
CA ALA A 276 -1.15 7.72 -7.06
C ALA A 276 -2.30 7.40 -8.05
N GLU A 277 -3.30 6.60 -7.61
CA GLU A 277 -4.52 6.30 -8.37
C GLU A 277 -5.34 7.58 -8.66
N ALA A 278 -5.53 8.43 -7.65
CA ALA A 278 -6.24 9.70 -7.81
C ALA A 278 -5.54 10.62 -8.81
N LEU A 279 -4.22 10.75 -8.72
CA LEU A 279 -3.42 11.56 -9.65
C LEU A 279 -3.46 10.99 -11.07
N ALA A 280 -3.40 9.67 -11.22
CA ALA A 280 -3.54 9.01 -12.51
C ALA A 280 -4.92 9.26 -13.16
N ALA A 281 -5.99 9.34 -12.33
CA ALA A 281 -7.33 9.74 -12.78
C ALA A 281 -7.48 11.26 -13.05
N GLY A 282 -6.43 12.05 -12.83
CA GLY A 282 -6.47 13.51 -12.96
C GLY A 282 -7.14 14.24 -11.80
N THR A 283 -7.31 13.59 -10.66
CA THR A 283 -7.98 14.15 -9.49
C THR A 283 -6.97 14.76 -8.53
N PRO A 284 -7.12 16.05 -8.17
CA PRO A 284 -6.22 16.69 -7.20
C PRO A 284 -6.38 16.08 -5.81
N CYS A 285 -5.28 16.04 -5.04
CA CYS A 285 -5.23 15.37 -3.76
C CYS A 285 -4.99 16.34 -2.60
N VAL A 286 -5.64 16.09 -1.48
CA VAL A 286 -5.30 16.66 -0.17
C VAL A 286 -4.71 15.54 0.67
N VAL A 287 -3.45 15.69 1.09
CA VAL A 287 -2.71 14.66 1.78
C VAL A 287 -2.19 15.16 3.13
N ARG A 288 -2.24 14.31 4.15
CA ARG A 288 -1.61 14.62 5.43
C ARG A 288 -0.08 14.59 5.30
N GLU A 289 0.61 15.58 5.82
CA GLU A 289 2.08 15.63 5.87
C GLU A 289 2.62 14.68 6.96
N ALA A 290 2.37 13.37 6.78
CA ALA A 290 2.81 12.33 7.70
C ALA A 290 3.18 11.05 6.95
N GLY A 291 4.25 10.38 7.41
CA GLY A 291 4.72 9.16 6.74
C GLY A 291 5.09 9.43 5.28
N ALA A 292 4.90 8.45 4.43
CA ALA A 292 5.14 8.58 3.00
C ALA A 292 4.16 9.55 2.28
N LEU A 293 3.06 9.96 2.93
CA LEU A 293 2.20 11.01 2.37
C LEU A 293 2.90 12.38 2.34
N GLY A 294 3.91 12.58 3.22
CA GLY A 294 4.76 13.77 3.18
C GLY A 294 5.54 13.88 1.87
N ASP A 295 5.96 12.77 1.27
CA ASP A 295 6.65 12.76 -0.03
C ASP A 295 5.69 13.25 -1.15
N TRP A 296 4.40 12.90 -1.06
CA TRP A 296 3.37 13.35 -2.00
C TRP A 296 2.99 14.82 -1.86
N SER A 297 3.17 15.42 -0.68
CA SER A 297 2.74 16.82 -0.42
C SER A 297 3.39 17.84 -1.35
N SER A 298 4.58 17.52 -1.87
CA SER A 298 5.33 18.36 -2.81
C SER A 298 5.01 18.04 -4.29
N ALA A 299 4.27 16.97 -4.57
CA ALA A 299 3.93 16.57 -5.93
C ALA A 299 2.93 17.55 -6.56
N ALA A 300 3.05 17.77 -7.87
CA ALA A 300 2.06 18.52 -8.61
C ALA A 300 0.68 17.84 -8.47
N GLY A 301 -0.38 18.63 -8.26
CA GLY A 301 -1.72 18.09 -7.99
C GLY A 301 -2.00 17.73 -6.54
N CYS A 302 -1.00 17.76 -5.62
CA CYS A 302 -1.21 17.54 -4.20
C CYS A 302 -1.16 18.84 -3.39
N VAL A 303 -1.93 18.89 -2.30
CA VAL A 303 -1.85 19.92 -1.26
C VAL A 303 -1.65 19.24 0.08
N GLY A 304 -0.53 19.53 0.74
CA GLY A 304 -0.21 18.99 2.06
C GLY A 304 -0.97 19.70 3.17
N VAL A 305 -1.37 18.96 4.21
CA VAL A 305 -1.92 19.50 5.46
C VAL A 305 -1.20 18.90 6.66
N SER A 306 -0.71 19.74 7.54
CA SER A 306 -0.06 19.34 8.81
C SER A 306 -1.02 19.37 9.99
N ALA A 307 -2.02 20.27 9.96
CA ALA A 307 -3.08 20.37 10.96
C ALA A 307 -4.36 19.70 10.45
N LEU A 308 -5.05 18.96 11.33
CA LEU A 308 -6.23 18.17 10.98
C LEU A 308 -7.55 18.78 11.50
N ASP A 309 -7.49 20.05 11.90
CA ASP A 309 -8.69 20.84 12.19
C ASP A 309 -9.49 21.09 10.89
N PRO A 310 -10.80 21.37 10.97
CA PRO A 310 -11.64 21.59 9.79
C PRO A 310 -11.11 22.65 8.84
N SER A 311 -10.75 23.84 9.33
CA SER A 311 -10.38 24.99 8.50
C SER A 311 -9.12 24.77 7.64
N PRO A 312 -7.98 24.26 8.15
CA PRO A 312 -6.83 23.90 7.30
C PRO A 312 -7.15 22.89 6.20
N ILE A 313 -8.01 21.91 6.47
CA ILE A 313 -8.43 20.92 5.46
C ILE A 313 -9.33 21.59 4.42
N THR A 314 -10.26 22.43 4.85
CA THR A 314 -11.13 23.22 3.97
C THR A 314 -10.31 24.09 3.01
N ASP A 315 -9.35 24.85 3.54
CA ASP A 315 -8.45 25.69 2.73
C ASP A 315 -7.65 24.85 1.71
N ALA A 316 -7.17 23.67 2.13
CA ALA A 316 -6.46 22.75 1.26
C ALA A 316 -7.36 22.19 0.14
N VAL A 317 -8.61 21.84 0.44
CA VAL A 317 -9.60 21.38 -0.57
C VAL A 317 -9.87 22.49 -1.59
N LEU A 318 -10.11 23.71 -1.14
CA LEU A 318 -10.34 24.83 -2.03
C LEU A 318 -9.11 25.16 -2.89
N SER A 319 -7.92 25.07 -2.30
CA SER A 319 -6.65 25.23 -3.03
C SER A 319 -6.43 24.11 -4.07
N ALA A 320 -6.70 22.86 -3.72
CA ALA A 320 -6.57 21.71 -4.61
C ALA A 320 -7.49 21.84 -5.83
N ARG A 321 -8.74 22.26 -5.63
CA ARG A 321 -9.69 22.52 -6.71
C ARG A 321 -9.22 23.58 -7.71
N CYS A 322 -8.51 24.61 -7.23
CA CYS A 322 -7.97 25.66 -8.09
C CYS A 322 -6.79 25.16 -8.96
N ARG A 323 -6.18 24.04 -8.59
CA ARG A 323 -5.17 23.36 -9.40
C ARG A 323 -5.90 22.58 -10.48
N SER A 324 -5.96 23.16 -11.68
CA SER A 324 -6.60 22.57 -12.86
C SER A 324 -6.22 21.09 -13.04
N LYS A 325 -7.16 20.27 -13.54
CA LYS A 325 -6.89 18.88 -14.00
C LYS A 325 -5.68 18.79 -14.96
N THR A 326 -5.30 19.90 -15.60
CA THR A 326 -4.09 20.02 -16.41
C THR A 326 -2.80 20.04 -15.56
N ALA A 327 -2.85 20.42 -14.29
CA ALA A 327 -1.68 20.40 -13.41
C ALA A 327 -1.35 18.98 -12.91
N THR A 328 -2.35 18.08 -12.87
CA THR A 328 -2.16 16.67 -12.53
C THR A 328 -1.58 15.85 -13.68
N SER A 329 -1.77 16.28 -14.95
CA SER A 329 -1.25 15.59 -16.14
C SER A 329 0.29 15.65 -16.29
N GLY A 330 1.00 16.33 -15.38
CA GLY A 330 2.47 16.37 -15.34
C GLY A 330 3.08 15.58 -14.19
N VAL A 331 2.30 14.86 -13.38
CA VAL A 331 2.83 14.01 -12.32
C VAL A 331 3.21 12.66 -12.92
N GLU A 332 4.49 12.34 -12.90
CA GLU A 332 4.97 11.00 -13.27
C GLU A 332 4.61 10.03 -12.14
N VAL A 333 3.53 9.28 -12.34
CA VAL A 333 3.15 8.15 -11.49
C VAL A 333 3.70 6.90 -12.15
N PRO A 334 4.53 6.08 -11.45
CA PRO A 334 5.09 4.88 -12.02
C PRO A 334 4.00 3.91 -12.48
N THR A 335 4.19 3.30 -13.64
CA THR A 335 3.35 2.19 -14.08
C THR A 335 3.79 0.88 -13.41
N TRP A 336 2.87 -0.10 -13.33
CA TRP A 336 3.25 -1.42 -12.84
C TRP A 336 4.35 -2.09 -13.69
N ASN A 337 4.39 -1.82 -15.00
CA ASN A 337 5.42 -2.39 -15.86
C ASN A 337 6.81 -1.83 -15.50
N GLU A 338 6.95 -0.53 -15.32
CA GLU A 338 8.20 0.10 -14.88
C GLU A 338 8.64 -0.40 -13.50
N THR A 339 7.69 -0.50 -12.55
CA THR A 339 7.96 -1.05 -11.22
C THR A 339 8.49 -2.48 -11.30
N VAL A 340 7.82 -3.35 -12.09
CA VAL A 340 8.22 -4.76 -12.23
C VAL A 340 9.53 -4.91 -12.97
N ASP A 341 9.82 -4.06 -13.98
CA ASP A 341 11.12 -4.01 -14.66
C ASP A 341 12.25 -3.75 -13.66
N THR A 342 12.10 -2.73 -12.82
CA THR A 342 13.11 -2.35 -11.82
C THR A 342 13.26 -3.42 -10.72
N VAL A 343 12.15 -4.05 -10.30
CA VAL A 343 12.20 -5.19 -9.36
C VAL A 343 12.94 -6.37 -9.99
N TYR A 344 12.67 -6.67 -11.27
CA TYR A 344 13.33 -7.75 -11.99
C TYR A 344 14.83 -7.51 -12.13
N GLU A 345 15.27 -6.29 -12.39
CA GLU A 345 16.69 -5.92 -12.37
C GLU A 345 17.32 -6.21 -11.01
N THR A 346 16.59 -5.95 -9.92
CA THR A 346 17.03 -6.30 -8.57
C THR A 346 17.18 -7.82 -8.38
N TYR A 347 16.37 -8.63 -9.04
CA TYR A 347 16.48 -10.11 -8.98
C TYR A 347 17.72 -10.63 -9.72
N THR A 348 18.13 -9.96 -10.78
CA THR A 348 19.22 -10.40 -11.67
C THR A 348 20.56 -9.72 -11.36
N ALA A 349 20.59 -8.68 -10.55
CA ALA A 349 21.81 -7.99 -10.17
C ALA A 349 22.78 -8.94 -9.47
N SER A 350 24.06 -8.97 -9.94
CA SER A 350 25.09 -9.77 -9.31
C SER A 350 25.34 -9.31 -7.87
N SER A 351 25.59 -10.24 -6.96
CA SER A 351 25.94 -9.98 -5.56
C SER A 351 27.39 -9.48 -5.39
N ASP A 352 27.97 -8.84 -6.40
CA ASP A 352 29.29 -8.23 -6.24
C ASP A 352 29.19 -6.99 -5.37
N PRO A 353 29.97 -6.90 -4.27
CA PRO A 353 30.05 -5.68 -3.50
C PRO A 353 30.62 -4.55 -4.38
N PRO A 354 30.18 -3.30 -4.20
CA PRO A 354 30.71 -2.18 -4.95
C PRO A 354 32.22 -2.13 -4.77
N SER A 355 32.96 -2.16 -5.88
CA SER A 355 34.40 -2.05 -5.89
C SER A 355 34.83 -0.81 -5.10
N PRO A 356 35.78 -0.89 -4.15
CA PRO A 356 36.24 0.28 -3.42
C PRO A 356 36.72 1.32 -4.43
N SER A 357 36.08 2.50 -4.40
CA SER A 357 36.50 3.63 -5.20
C SER A 357 37.99 3.91 -4.88
N THR A 358 38.88 3.60 -5.83
CA THR A 358 40.29 4.03 -5.83
C THR A 358 40.29 5.55 -6.07
N ASN A 359 40.17 6.32 -5.01
CA ASN A 359 40.61 7.69 -5.00
C ASN A 359 42.11 7.66 -4.78
N GLY A 360 42.87 7.93 -5.88
CA GLY A 360 44.26 8.32 -5.86
C GLY A 360 44.41 9.84 -5.68
#